data_d9975563974cc711b4001cc35f9d446c
#
_entry.id   d9975563974cc711b4001cc35f9d446c
#
_cell.length_a   1.000
_cell.length_b   1.000
_cell.length_c   1.000
_cell.angle_alpha   90.00
_cell.angle_beta   90.00
_cell.angle_gamma   90.00
#
_symmetry.space_group_name_H-M   'P 1'
#
loop_
_entity.id
_entity.type
_entity.pdbx_description
1 polymer ?
#
loop_
_entity_poly.entity_id
_entity_poly.type
_entity_poly.pdbx_seq_one_letter_code
_entity_poly.pdbx_strand_id
1 'polypeptide(L)'
;GRQYLERRHGRNNYLVAMPYILPLSFKTTFLGIYIRDALFYLALLLVPATGGLLLAAPIMGYSYASIGLLFASVLLTFLIGLSMSFLASVVFIRSKRWFGLFTAAIASLFVLHGAFGLLPLEAILPSLGLQMNVRPFAVDATEALMFAAVSLAEVLSMTIVAYALVEVRISISSQSYADLLPKYHAKMRWLGGLKRVLFSKEFVDIRRSGTVAKMSFSFVLPLLFLSFTTWFVNYGLAIPVGFNTVFYASMVGFIGVMMYSWLNNIDLAEYYSLIPVTVPQLIKVRVAVFLVLTLGISASFVVGISILNDEVGYLWLSLTVMFVTSLYMVLVLAYLTGLRTNTFLFDTSILARFSVMSFLPDVCLVILSFSVNTEWTFALIGIAVVLV
;
A
#
# COMPACT_ATOMS: atom_id res chain seq x y z
N GLY A 1 -10.17 7.96 -4.82
CA GLY A 1 -11.61 8.12 -4.72
C GLY A 1 -12.06 8.98 -3.54
N ARG A 2 -11.75 8.56 -2.30
CA ARG A 2 -12.21 9.26 -1.08
C ARG A 2 -11.64 10.68 -0.95
N GLN A 3 -10.37 10.89 -1.22
CA GLN A 3 -9.73 12.21 -1.15
C GLN A 3 -10.34 13.23 -2.12
N TYR A 4 -10.85 12.74 -3.24
CA TYR A 4 -11.54 13.55 -4.23
C TYR A 4 -12.94 13.97 -3.77
N LEU A 5 -13.63 13.07 -3.10
CA LEU A 5 -15.01 13.24 -2.66
C LEU A 5 -15.09 13.98 -1.29
N GLU A 6 -14.05 13.91 -0.45
CA GLU A 6 -13.96 14.67 0.81
C GLU A 6 -13.10 15.93 0.62
N ARG A 7 -13.74 17.10 0.49
CA ARG A 7 -13.08 18.42 0.46
C ARG A 7 -12.25 18.75 1.71
N ARG A 8 -12.24 17.91 2.73
CA ARG A 8 -11.47 18.10 3.98
C ARG A 8 -9.97 18.26 3.75
N HIS A 9 -9.43 17.73 2.66
CA HIS A 9 -8.01 17.79 2.31
C HIS A 9 -7.73 18.62 1.05
N GLY A 10 -8.76 19.26 0.50
CA GLY A 10 -8.68 19.95 -0.80
C GLY A 10 -7.87 21.24 -0.81
N ARG A 11 -7.44 21.76 0.35
CA ARG A 11 -6.62 22.98 0.39
C ARG A 11 -5.21 22.75 -0.17
N ASN A 12 -4.69 21.52 -0.13
CA ASN A 12 -3.32 21.21 -0.51
C ASN A 12 -3.20 20.29 -1.73
N ASN A 13 -4.32 19.91 -2.34
CA ASN A 13 -4.30 19.02 -3.49
C ASN A 13 -4.83 19.72 -4.72
N TYR A 14 -3.94 20.44 -5.42
CA TYR A 14 -4.26 21.18 -6.65
C TYR A 14 -4.92 20.31 -7.71
N LEU A 15 -4.61 19.01 -7.76
CA LEU A 15 -5.21 18.05 -8.68
C LEU A 15 -6.71 17.84 -8.43
N VAL A 16 -7.18 18.11 -7.21
CA VAL A 16 -8.59 17.97 -6.82
C VAL A 16 -9.32 19.31 -6.89
N ALA A 17 -8.62 20.42 -6.66
CA ALA A 17 -9.20 21.76 -6.71
C ALA A 17 -9.36 22.29 -8.14
N MET A 18 -8.42 21.98 -9.03
CA MET A 18 -8.43 22.43 -10.44
C MET A 18 -9.72 22.09 -11.20
N PRO A 19 -10.29 20.88 -11.12
CA PRO A 19 -11.52 20.56 -11.84
C PRO A 19 -12.75 21.42 -11.49
N TYR A 20 -12.76 22.03 -10.31
CA TYR A 20 -13.86 22.94 -9.91
C TYR A 20 -13.76 24.33 -10.53
N ILE A 21 -12.58 24.70 -11.02
CA ILE A 21 -12.34 25.98 -11.72
C ILE A 21 -12.67 25.81 -13.21
N LEU A 22 -12.63 24.58 -13.72
CA LEU A 22 -12.94 24.27 -15.12
C LEU A 22 -14.45 24.08 -15.30
N PRO A 23 -15.01 24.43 -16.48
CA PRO A 23 -16.43 24.23 -16.79
C PRO A 23 -16.73 22.75 -17.09
N LEU A 24 -16.29 21.85 -16.22
CA LEU A 24 -16.49 20.41 -16.34
C LEU A 24 -17.57 19.93 -15.38
N SER A 25 -18.42 19.02 -15.88
CA SER A 25 -19.38 18.38 -15.01
C SER A 25 -18.65 17.51 -13.95
N PHE A 26 -19.23 17.44 -12.75
CA PHE A 26 -18.67 16.63 -11.68
C PHE A 26 -18.55 15.15 -12.07
N LYS A 27 -19.52 14.64 -12.81
CA LYS A 27 -19.52 13.26 -13.31
C LYS A 27 -18.38 13.00 -14.29
N THR A 28 -18.12 13.95 -15.20
CA THR A 28 -16.99 13.87 -16.16
C THR A 28 -15.66 13.84 -15.41
N THR A 29 -15.53 14.69 -14.40
CA THR A 29 -14.32 14.76 -13.58
C THR A 29 -14.10 13.45 -12.78
N PHE A 30 -15.18 12.86 -12.24
CA PHE A 30 -15.13 11.58 -11.55
C PHE A 30 -14.64 10.46 -12.49
N LEU A 31 -15.18 10.38 -13.70
CA LEU A 31 -14.76 9.40 -14.71
C LEU A 31 -13.30 9.63 -15.13
N GLY A 32 -12.89 10.88 -15.32
CA GLY A 32 -11.50 11.23 -15.65
C GLY A 32 -10.50 10.76 -14.59
N ILE A 33 -10.87 10.87 -13.30
CA ILE A 33 -10.04 10.38 -12.21
C ILE A 33 -9.99 8.85 -12.19
N TYR A 34 -11.13 8.19 -12.44
CA TYR A 34 -11.16 6.73 -12.54
C TYR A 34 -10.21 6.22 -13.63
N ILE A 35 -10.30 6.80 -14.83
CA ILE A 35 -9.45 6.44 -15.96
C ILE A 35 -7.97 6.74 -15.66
N ARG A 36 -7.68 7.91 -15.10
CA ARG A 36 -6.32 8.27 -14.71
C ARG A 36 -5.73 7.26 -13.73
N ASP A 37 -6.48 6.91 -12.68
CA ASP A 37 -6.01 5.97 -11.66
C ASP A 37 -5.84 4.57 -12.27
N ALA A 38 -6.75 4.13 -13.13
CA ALA A 38 -6.61 2.86 -13.86
C ALA A 38 -5.34 2.82 -14.71
N LEU A 39 -5.10 3.85 -15.53
CA LEU A 39 -3.91 3.93 -16.39
C LEU A 39 -2.61 4.04 -15.59
N PHE A 40 -2.60 4.82 -14.51
CA PHE A 40 -1.44 5.02 -13.66
C PHE A 40 -1.00 3.70 -13.00
N TYR A 41 -1.92 2.98 -12.38
CA TYR A 41 -1.58 1.71 -11.72
C TYR A 41 -1.32 0.59 -12.72
N LEU A 42 -1.96 0.59 -13.87
CA LEU A 42 -1.65 -0.31 -14.97
C LEU A 42 -0.18 -0.15 -15.40
N ALA A 43 0.23 1.09 -15.68
CA ALA A 43 1.59 1.39 -16.12
C ALA A 43 2.63 1.12 -15.03
N LEU A 44 2.31 1.44 -13.76
CA LEU A 44 3.26 1.35 -12.65
C LEU A 44 3.44 -0.07 -12.12
N LEU A 45 2.38 -0.87 -12.08
CA LEU A 45 2.39 -2.19 -11.44
C LEU A 45 2.26 -3.33 -12.43
N LEU A 46 1.21 -3.29 -13.29
CA LEU A 46 0.92 -4.44 -14.16
C LEU A 46 1.93 -4.60 -15.29
N VAL A 47 2.31 -3.51 -15.94
CA VAL A 47 3.24 -3.58 -17.08
C VAL A 47 4.62 -4.10 -16.65
N PRO A 48 5.26 -3.60 -15.59
CA PRO A 48 6.54 -4.15 -15.13
C PRO A 48 6.42 -5.61 -14.65
N ALA A 49 5.37 -5.95 -13.92
CA ALA A 49 5.14 -7.32 -13.45
C ALA A 49 4.99 -8.30 -14.62
N THR A 50 4.21 -7.91 -15.64
CA THR A 50 4.04 -8.73 -16.85
C THR A 50 5.32 -8.83 -17.65
N GLY A 51 6.09 -7.74 -17.75
CA GLY A 51 7.41 -7.75 -18.38
C GLY A 51 8.36 -8.74 -17.72
N GLY A 52 8.37 -8.76 -16.38
CA GLY A 52 9.14 -9.75 -15.61
C GLY A 52 8.70 -11.19 -15.87
N LEU A 53 7.39 -11.45 -15.91
CA LEU A 53 6.83 -12.77 -16.22
C LEU A 53 7.14 -13.21 -17.65
N LEU A 54 7.07 -12.31 -18.64
CA LEU A 54 7.43 -12.62 -20.02
C LEU A 54 8.90 -13.01 -20.17
N LEU A 55 9.79 -12.36 -19.43
CA LEU A 55 11.22 -12.70 -19.42
C LEU A 55 11.47 -14.05 -18.71
N ALA A 56 10.71 -14.36 -17.67
CA ALA A 56 10.82 -15.62 -16.93
C ALA A 56 10.12 -16.81 -17.63
N ALA A 57 9.22 -16.57 -18.56
CA ALA A 57 8.40 -17.58 -19.23
C ALA A 57 9.19 -18.76 -19.80
N PRO A 58 10.27 -18.55 -20.58
CA PRO A 58 11.05 -19.64 -21.14
C PRO A 58 11.73 -20.49 -20.06
N ILE A 59 12.15 -19.86 -18.96
CA ILE A 59 12.84 -20.53 -17.84
C ILE A 59 11.83 -21.40 -17.06
N MET A 60 10.60 -20.92 -16.92
CA MET A 60 9.53 -21.59 -16.16
C MET A 60 8.73 -22.57 -17.00
N GLY A 61 8.98 -22.67 -18.32
CA GLY A 61 8.24 -23.56 -19.22
C GLY A 61 6.81 -23.13 -19.52
N TYR A 62 6.46 -21.86 -19.30
CA TYR A 62 5.11 -21.34 -19.61
C TYR A 62 5.03 -20.82 -21.05
N SER A 63 3.87 -21.01 -21.68
CA SER A 63 3.60 -20.39 -22.97
C SER A 63 3.31 -18.88 -22.84
N TYR A 64 3.67 -18.11 -23.86
CA TYR A 64 3.33 -16.66 -23.86
C TYR A 64 1.82 -16.40 -23.85
N ALA A 65 1.01 -17.33 -24.41
CA ALA A 65 -0.44 -17.26 -24.33
C ALA A 65 -0.94 -17.38 -22.90
N SER A 66 -0.37 -18.30 -22.11
CA SER A 66 -0.71 -18.45 -20.68
C SER A 66 -0.38 -17.19 -19.87
N ILE A 67 0.75 -16.53 -20.19
CA ILE A 67 1.10 -15.26 -19.55
C ILE A 67 0.14 -14.14 -19.98
N GLY A 68 -0.30 -14.13 -21.24
CA GLY A 68 -1.31 -13.18 -21.70
C GLY A 68 -2.65 -13.35 -20.97
N LEU A 69 -3.10 -14.59 -20.72
CA LEU A 69 -4.28 -14.88 -19.92
C LEU A 69 -4.10 -14.49 -18.44
N LEU A 70 -2.93 -14.75 -17.86
CA LEU A 70 -2.61 -14.33 -16.51
C LEU A 70 -2.65 -12.80 -16.39
N PHE A 71 -2.07 -12.10 -17.35
CA PHE A 71 -2.14 -10.64 -17.41
C PHE A 71 -3.59 -10.14 -17.49
N ALA A 72 -4.40 -10.71 -18.38
CA ALA A 72 -5.81 -10.35 -18.51
C ALA A 72 -6.59 -10.59 -17.21
N SER A 73 -6.33 -11.70 -16.53
CA SER A 73 -6.94 -12.03 -15.24
C SER A 73 -6.55 -11.01 -14.14
N VAL A 74 -5.26 -10.72 -14.00
CA VAL A 74 -4.78 -9.74 -13.01
C VAL A 74 -5.31 -8.35 -13.33
N LEU A 75 -5.36 -7.96 -14.61
CA LEU A 75 -5.94 -6.69 -15.05
C LEU A 75 -7.42 -6.58 -14.67
N LEU A 76 -8.22 -7.62 -14.96
CA LEU A 76 -9.64 -7.63 -14.62
C LEU A 76 -9.86 -7.61 -13.11
N THR A 77 -9.10 -8.40 -12.34
CA THR A 77 -9.14 -8.36 -10.87
C THR A 77 -8.82 -6.97 -10.32
N PHE A 78 -7.81 -6.32 -10.89
CA PHE A 78 -7.45 -4.95 -10.52
C PHE A 78 -8.57 -3.96 -10.85
N LEU A 79 -9.19 -4.07 -12.03
CA LEU A 79 -10.30 -3.19 -12.43
C LEU A 79 -11.55 -3.42 -11.58
N ILE A 80 -11.86 -4.66 -11.18
CA ILE A 80 -12.93 -4.97 -10.22
C ILE A 80 -12.65 -4.29 -8.88
N GLY A 81 -11.45 -4.44 -8.34
CA GLY A 81 -11.04 -3.81 -7.09
C GLY A 81 -11.09 -2.28 -7.15
N LEU A 82 -10.66 -1.68 -8.27
CA LEU A 82 -10.72 -0.24 -8.50
C LEU A 82 -12.18 0.25 -8.54
N SER A 83 -13.04 -0.39 -9.34
CA SER A 83 -14.46 -0.05 -9.47
C SER A 83 -15.20 -0.17 -8.14
N MET A 84 -14.93 -1.25 -7.40
CA MET A 84 -15.46 -1.49 -6.05
C MET A 84 -15.00 -0.40 -5.07
N SER A 85 -13.73 0.01 -5.12
CA SER A 85 -13.21 1.11 -4.28
C SER A 85 -13.88 2.45 -4.59
N PHE A 86 -14.13 2.74 -5.86
CA PHE A 86 -14.86 3.94 -6.28
C PHE A 86 -16.32 3.89 -5.82
N LEU A 87 -17.00 2.77 -6.03
CA LEU A 87 -18.38 2.56 -5.56
C LEU A 87 -18.50 2.69 -4.04
N ALA A 88 -17.60 2.01 -3.29
CA ALA A 88 -17.54 2.11 -1.83
C ALA A 88 -17.34 3.56 -1.36
N SER A 89 -16.50 4.33 -2.05
CA SER A 89 -16.27 5.75 -1.75
C SER A 89 -17.51 6.60 -1.94
N VAL A 90 -18.26 6.37 -3.02
CA VAL A 90 -19.51 7.07 -3.33
C VAL A 90 -20.59 6.73 -2.29
N VAL A 91 -20.76 5.45 -1.99
CA VAL A 91 -21.73 4.98 -0.99
C VAL A 91 -21.39 5.54 0.40
N PHE A 92 -20.13 5.56 0.79
CA PHE A 92 -19.68 6.13 2.07
C PHE A 92 -20.05 7.61 2.22
N ILE A 93 -19.90 8.41 1.15
CA ILE A 93 -20.20 9.83 1.18
C ILE A 93 -21.69 10.07 1.25
N ARG A 94 -22.47 9.26 0.54
CA ARG A 94 -23.92 9.37 0.54
C ARG A 94 -24.53 9.00 1.88
N SER A 95 -24.09 7.88 2.48
CA SER A 95 -24.58 7.44 3.80
C SER A 95 -23.63 6.43 4.44
N LYS A 96 -23.24 6.72 5.70
CA LYS A 96 -22.45 5.78 6.49
C LYS A 96 -23.21 4.46 6.79
N ARG A 97 -24.55 4.52 6.90
CA ARG A 97 -25.39 3.33 7.13
C ARG A 97 -25.37 2.41 5.90
N TRP A 98 -25.58 2.96 4.72
CA TRP A 98 -25.51 2.21 3.47
C TRP A 98 -24.12 1.65 3.21
N PHE A 99 -23.09 2.39 3.58
CA PHE A 99 -21.70 1.88 3.51
C PHE A 99 -21.49 0.68 4.44
N GLY A 100 -22.03 0.73 5.67
CA GLY A 100 -21.99 -0.41 6.59
C GLY A 100 -22.70 -1.65 6.04
N LEU A 101 -23.89 -1.47 5.45
CA LEU A 101 -24.62 -2.56 4.79
C LEU A 101 -23.87 -3.11 3.58
N PHE A 102 -23.31 -2.25 2.75
CA PHE A 102 -22.48 -2.63 1.60
C PHE A 102 -21.25 -3.46 2.02
N THR A 103 -20.54 -3.00 3.04
CA THR A 103 -19.37 -3.72 3.57
C THR A 103 -19.78 -5.06 4.20
N ALA A 104 -20.90 -5.09 4.94
CA ALA A 104 -21.43 -6.33 5.51
C ALA A 104 -21.85 -7.32 4.44
N ALA A 105 -22.50 -6.86 3.36
CA ALA A 105 -22.88 -7.71 2.23
C ALA A 105 -21.67 -8.35 1.56
N ILE A 106 -20.60 -7.57 1.30
CA ILE A 106 -19.37 -8.12 0.73
C ILE A 106 -18.71 -9.10 1.68
N ALA A 107 -18.58 -8.75 2.97
CA ALA A 107 -18.02 -9.65 3.97
C ALA A 107 -18.82 -10.95 4.07
N SER A 108 -20.15 -10.89 3.97
CA SER A 108 -20.99 -12.09 4.01
C SER A 108 -20.74 -13.04 2.83
N LEU A 109 -20.44 -12.52 1.63
CA LEU A 109 -20.09 -13.37 0.48
C LEU A 109 -18.79 -14.16 0.73
N PHE A 110 -17.78 -13.51 1.31
CA PHE A 110 -16.54 -14.20 1.68
C PHE A 110 -16.70 -15.19 2.84
N VAL A 111 -17.58 -14.88 3.79
CA VAL A 111 -17.91 -15.82 4.87
C VAL A 111 -18.68 -17.04 4.31
N LEU A 112 -19.63 -16.85 3.40
CA LEU A 112 -20.35 -17.92 2.74
C LEU A 112 -19.41 -18.84 1.93
N HIS A 113 -18.37 -18.26 1.31
CA HIS A 113 -17.33 -19.07 0.67
C HIS A 113 -16.47 -19.82 1.70
N GLY A 114 -15.84 -19.09 2.63
CA GLY A 114 -14.78 -19.65 3.49
C GLY A 114 -15.30 -20.55 4.62
N ALA A 115 -16.43 -20.21 5.25
CA ALA A 115 -16.97 -20.98 6.38
C ALA A 115 -17.96 -22.07 5.96
N PHE A 116 -18.72 -21.86 4.88
CA PHE A 116 -19.80 -22.77 4.50
C PHE A 116 -19.58 -23.48 3.17
N GLY A 117 -18.61 -23.03 2.35
CA GLY A 117 -18.36 -23.63 1.02
C GLY A 117 -19.53 -23.51 0.03
N LEU A 118 -20.51 -22.65 0.33
CA LEU A 118 -21.75 -22.54 -0.44
C LEU A 118 -21.57 -21.83 -1.78
N LEU A 119 -20.57 -20.95 -1.88
CA LEU A 119 -20.29 -20.20 -3.10
C LEU A 119 -18.85 -20.45 -3.52
N PRO A 120 -18.56 -20.84 -4.77
CA PRO A 120 -17.19 -20.90 -5.25
C PRO A 120 -16.60 -19.48 -5.34
N LEU A 121 -15.29 -19.36 -5.12
CA LEU A 121 -14.60 -18.07 -5.13
C LEU A 121 -14.69 -17.38 -6.49
N GLU A 122 -14.75 -18.16 -7.56
CA GLU A 122 -14.92 -17.69 -8.95
C GLU A 122 -16.28 -17.03 -9.18
N ALA A 123 -17.31 -17.39 -8.40
CA ALA A 123 -18.60 -16.72 -8.46
C ALA A 123 -18.58 -15.32 -7.79
N ILE A 124 -17.63 -15.11 -6.85
CA ILE A 124 -17.44 -13.82 -6.18
C ILE A 124 -16.46 -12.93 -6.96
N LEU A 125 -15.42 -13.57 -7.52
CA LEU A 125 -14.36 -12.94 -8.31
C LEU A 125 -14.13 -13.76 -9.60
N PRO A 126 -14.93 -13.53 -10.65
CA PRO A 126 -14.86 -14.34 -11.88
C PRO A 126 -13.49 -14.28 -12.56
N SER A 127 -12.75 -13.20 -12.36
CA SER A 127 -11.38 -13.05 -12.86
C SER A 127 -10.41 -14.11 -12.31
N LEU A 128 -10.69 -14.71 -11.15
CA LEU A 128 -9.90 -15.82 -10.61
C LEU A 128 -10.13 -17.11 -11.40
N GLY A 129 -11.30 -17.32 -11.98
CA GLY A 129 -11.55 -18.43 -12.90
C GLY A 129 -10.60 -18.43 -14.09
N LEU A 130 -10.22 -17.26 -14.60
CA LEU A 130 -9.17 -17.14 -15.62
C LEU A 130 -7.81 -17.61 -15.12
N GLN A 131 -7.45 -17.36 -13.86
CA GLN A 131 -6.17 -17.80 -13.28
C GLN A 131 -6.12 -19.31 -13.09
N MET A 132 -7.21 -19.92 -12.69
CA MET A 132 -7.28 -21.37 -12.50
C MET A 132 -7.14 -22.13 -13.82
N ASN A 133 -7.61 -21.55 -14.93
CA ASN A 133 -7.48 -22.12 -16.27
C ASN A 133 -6.06 -21.98 -16.88
N VAL A 134 -5.18 -21.18 -16.31
CA VAL A 134 -3.79 -21.05 -16.77
C VAL A 134 -2.94 -22.29 -16.42
N ARG A 135 -3.31 -23.06 -15.38
CA ARG A 135 -2.50 -24.14 -14.84
C ARG A 135 -2.36 -25.40 -15.70
N PRO A 136 -3.39 -25.92 -16.34
CA PRO A 136 -3.26 -27.18 -17.07
C PRO A 136 -2.78 -27.04 -18.50
N PHE A 137 -2.33 -25.91 -19.00
CA PHE A 137 -1.96 -25.67 -20.41
C PHE A 137 -3.05 -25.97 -21.46
N ALA A 138 -4.22 -26.41 -21.02
CA ALA A 138 -5.39 -26.68 -21.82
C ALA A 138 -6.49 -25.72 -21.38
N VAL A 139 -6.36 -24.46 -21.78
CA VAL A 139 -7.41 -23.46 -21.55
C VAL A 139 -8.58 -23.80 -22.45
N ASP A 140 -9.74 -24.10 -21.88
CA ASP A 140 -10.98 -24.02 -22.64
C ASP A 140 -11.23 -22.56 -22.97
N ALA A 141 -11.04 -22.19 -24.24
CA ALA A 141 -11.20 -20.82 -24.72
C ALA A 141 -12.61 -20.28 -24.43
N THR A 142 -13.61 -21.14 -24.40
CA THR A 142 -15.01 -20.80 -24.12
C THR A 142 -15.19 -20.41 -22.65
N GLU A 143 -14.63 -21.18 -21.74
CA GLU A 143 -14.66 -20.89 -20.30
C GLU A 143 -13.90 -19.60 -19.97
N ALA A 144 -12.69 -19.42 -20.51
CA ALA A 144 -11.89 -18.23 -20.33
C ALA A 144 -12.62 -16.97 -20.82
N LEU A 145 -13.29 -17.06 -21.98
CA LEU A 145 -14.05 -15.96 -22.55
C LEU A 145 -15.29 -15.63 -21.71
N MET A 146 -15.95 -16.63 -21.16
CA MET A 146 -17.07 -16.47 -20.24
C MET A 146 -16.64 -15.74 -18.96
N PHE A 147 -15.57 -16.18 -18.29
CA PHE A 147 -15.06 -15.51 -17.09
C PHE A 147 -14.59 -14.08 -17.37
N ALA A 148 -13.96 -13.84 -18.52
CA ALA A 148 -13.57 -12.51 -18.94
C ALA A 148 -14.79 -11.58 -19.17
N ALA A 149 -15.82 -12.08 -19.85
CA ALA A 149 -17.05 -11.34 -20.10
C ALA A 149 -17.81 -11.01 -18.81
N VAL A 150 -17.93 -11.96 -17.89
CA VAL A 150 -18.59 -11.75 -16.58
C VAL A 150 -17.78 -10.74 -15.74
N SER A 151 -16.45 -10.85 -15.68
CA SER A 151 -15.59 -9.90 -14.99
C SER A 151 -15.72 -8.48 -15.54
N LEU A 152 -15.76 -8.35 -16.87
CA LEU A 152 -15.95 -7.06 -17.54
C LEU A 152 -17.34 -6.48 -17.24
N ALA A 153 -18.38 -7.30 -17.26
CA ALA A 153 -19.74 -6.89 -16.89
C ALA A 153 -19.81 -6.39 -15.44
N GLU A 154 -19.10 -7.06 -14.52
CA GLU A 154 -18.99 -6.65 -13.13
C GLU A 154 -18.30 -5.28 -12.99
N VAL A 155 -17.15 -5.07 -13.64
CA VAL A 155 -16.45 -3.77 -13.68
C VAL A 155 -17.36 -2.67 -14.20
N LEU A 156 -18.03 -2.91 -15.33
CA LEU A 156 -18.90 -1.93 -15.95
C LEU A 156 -20.12 -1.61 -15.07
N SER A 157 -20.77 -2.62 -14.48
CA SER A 157 -21.92 -2.42 -13.61
C SER A 157 -21.57 -1.60 -12.39
N MET A 158 -20.47 -1.93 -11.69
CA MET A 158 -19.99 -1.16 -10.52
C MET A 158 -19.62 0.27 -10.89
N THR A 159 -18.95 0.46 -12.02
CA THR A 159 -18.56 1.80 -12.51
C THR A 159 -19.77 2.64 -12.88
N ILE A 160 -20.75 2.06 -13.57
CA ILE A 160 -22.01 2.75 -13.96
C ILE A 160 -22.80 3.13 -12.73
N VAL A 161 -22.94 2.22 -11.75
CA VAL A 161 -23.63 2.51 -10.48
C VAL A 161 -22.90 3.62 -9.70
N ALA A 162 -21.57 3.55 -9.62
CA ALA A 162 -20.78 4.61 -8.97
C ALA A 162 -20.95 5.96 -9.67
N TYR A 163 -20.92 5.98 -11.00
CA TYR A 163 -21.14 7.18 -11.81
C TYR A 163 -22.56 7.77 -11.65
N ALA A 164 -23.57 6.90 -11.57
CA ALA A 164 -24.96 7.33 -11.36
C ALA A 164 -25.19 7.92 -9.98
N LEU A 165 -24.57 7.31 -8.95
CA LEU A 165 -24.75 7.69 -7.54
C LEU A 165 -23.83 8.82 -7.07
N VAL A 166 -22.85 9.24 -7.89
CA VAL A 166 -21.88 10.25 -7.48
C VAL A 166 -22.53 11.62 -7.26
N GLU A 167 -22.36 12.16 -6.05
CA GLU A 167 -22.85 13.47 -5.64
C GLU A 167 -21.76 14.27 -4.93
N VAL A 168 -21.78 15.60 -5.10
CA VAL A 168 -20.92 16.50 -4.34
C VAL A 168 -21.60 16.86 -3.04
N ARG A 169 -21.08 16.41 -1.91
CA ARG A 169 -21.47 16.94 -0.61
C ARG A 169 -20.41 17.89 -0.08
N ILE A 170 -20.74 19.17 -0.07
CA ILE A 170 -19.93 20.19 0.57
C ILE A 170 -20.27 20.18 2.05
N SER A 171 -19.53 19.48 2.88
CA SER A 171 -19.68 19.59 4.32
C SER A 171 -18.81 20.76 4.83
N ILE A 172 -19.42 21.90 5.03
CA ILE A 172 -18.80 23.01 5.79
C ILE A 172 -18.98 22.63 7.27
N SER A 173 -18.08 21.81 7.81
CA SER A 173 -18.07 21.58 9.25
C SER A 173 -17.05 22.54 9.87
N SER A 174 -17.53 23.54 10.56
CA SER A 174 -16.75 24.27 11.57
C SER A 174 -16.51 23.31 12.74
N GLN A 175 -15.49 22.44 12.63
CA GLN A 175 -15.11 21.60 13.74
C GLN A 175 -14.24 22.44 14.68
N SER A 176 -14.76 22.77 15.83
CA SER A 176 -13.96 23.18 16.97
C SER A 176 -13.16 21.98 17.45
N TYR A 177 -11.85 22.04 17.33
CA TYR A 177 -10.95 21.01 17.84
C TYR A 177 -10.54 21.36 19.26
N ALA A 178 -10.70 20.40 20.19
CA ALA A 178 -10.13 20.53 21.53
C ALA A 178 -8.61 20.75 21.43
N ASP A 179 -8.07 21.62 22.27
CA ASP A 179 -6.62 21.83 22.34
C ASP A 179 -5.97 20.60 23.00
N LEU A 180 -5.35 19.77 22.17
CA LEU A 180 -4.68 18.54 22.60
C LEU A 180 -3.18 18.77 22.87
N LEU A 181 -2.62 19.91 22.47
CA LEU A 181 -1.19 20.17 22.57
C LEU A 181 -0.69 20.11 24.03
N PRO A 182 -1.35 20.75 25.03
CA PRO A 182 -0.92 20.66 26.42
C PRO A 182 -0.90 19.23 26.96
N LYS A 183 -1.88 18.41 26.56
CA LYS A 183 -1.98 17.01 26.99
C LYS A 183 -0.80 16.18 26.46
N TYR A 184 -0.47 16.29 25.19
CA TYR A 184 0.67 15.56 24.61
C TYR A 184 1.99 16.12 25.10
N HIS A 185 2.10 17.44 25.24
CA HIS A 185 3.27 18.08 25.81
C HIS A 185 3.54 17.62 27.26
N ALA A 186 2.50 17.47 28.08
CA ALA A 186 2.64 16.94 29.44
C ALA A 186 3.09 15.46 29.44
N LYS A 187 2.59 14.64 28.49
CA LYS A 187 2.95 13.23 28.37
C LYS A 187 4.41 13.00 27.95
N MET A 188 4.98 13.94 27.19
CA MET A 188 6.35 13.83 26.65
C MET A 188 7.39 14.53 27.51
N ARG A 189 7.26 14.50 28.85
CA ARG A 189 8.18 15.16 29.79
C ARG A 189 9.63 14.66 29.74
N TRP A 190 9.83 13.44 29.25
CA TRP A 190 11.16 12.85 29.06
C TRP A 190 11.97 13.46 27.90
N LEU A 191 11.31 14.18 26.99
CA LEU A 191 11.95 14.95 25.93
C LEU A 191 12.16 16.39 26.39
N GLY A 192 13.38 16.90 26.23
CA GLY A 192 13.72 18.29 26.59
C GLY A 192 13.40 19.32 25.50
N GLY A 193 13.06 20.54 25.91
CA GLY A 193 13.05 21.74 25.06
C GLY A 193 12.21 21.62 23.78
N LEU A 194 12.80 22.11 22.68
CA LEU A 194 12.15 22.18 21.36
C LEU A 194 11.70 20.81 20.83
N LYS A 195 12.45 19.75 21.08
CA LYS A 195 12.10 18.38 20.66
C LYS A 195 10.74 17.96 21.24
N ARG A 196 10.47 18.27 22.48
CA ARG A 196 9.20 17.97 23.16
C ARG A 196 8.01 18.65 22.46
N VAL A 197 8.17 19.92 22.08
CA VAL A 197 7.12 20.68 21.38
C VAL A 197 6.87 20.09 20.00
N LEU A 198 7.91 19.81 19.23
CA LEU A 198 7.81 19.25 17.88
C LEU A 198 7.16 17.86 17.88
N PHE A 199 7.59 16.96 18.76
CA PHE A 199 6.95 15.65 18.91
C PHE A 199 5.47 15.77 19.29
N SER A 200 5.16 16.63 20.28
CA SER A 200 3.77 16.84 20.69
C SER A 200 2.90 17.34 19.55
N LYS A 201 3.42 18.27 18.74
CA LYS A 201 2.75 18.80 17.55
C LYS A 201 2.47 17.67 16.54
N GLU A 202 3.48 16.89 16.15
CA GLU A 202 3.31 15.80 15.18
C GLU A 202 2.22 14.80 15.63
N PHE A 203 2.21 14.40 16.91
CA PHE A 203 1.18 13.52 17.43
C PHE A 203 -0.23 14.12 17.45
N VAL A 204 -0.33 15.43 17.76
CA VAL A 204 -1.60 16.15 17.68
C VAL A 204 -2.11 16.19 16.25
N ASP A 205 -1.24 16.50 15.29
CA ASP A 205 -1.61 16.62 13.87
C ASP A 205 -2.02 15.25 13.29
N ILE A 206 -1.29 14.19 13.61
CA ILE A 206 -1.64 12.82 13.23
C ILE A 206 -3.01 12.41 13.79
N ARG A 207 -3.29 12.75 15.05
CA ARG A 207 -4.58 12.44 15.68
C ARG A 207 -5.72 13.26 15.10
N ARG A 208 -5.52 14.57 14.90
CA ARG A 208 -6.54 15.48 14.34
C ARG A 208 -6.87 15.14 12.89
N SER A 209 -5.89 14.79 12.10
CA SER A 209 -6.08 14.38 10.70
C SER A 209 -6.78 13.03 10.54
N GLY A 210 -6.89 12.24 11.64
CA GLY A 210 -7.35 10.84 11.57
C GLY A 210 -6.40 9.96 10.75
N THR A 211 -5.16 10.41 10.60
CA THR A 211 -4.16 9.76 9.73
C THR A 211 -3.71 8.42 10.29
N VAL A 212 -3.72 8.22 11.62
CA VAL A 212 -3.29 6.94 12.23
C VAL A 212 -4.02 5.75 11.59
N ALA A 213 -5.34 5.77 11.56
CA ALA A 213 -6.12 4.66 10.99
C ALA A 213 -5.84 4.47 9.49
N LYS A 214 -5.70 5.57 8.73
CA LYS A 214 -5.36 5.51 7.30
C LYS A 214 -3.97 4.96 7.08
N MET A 215 -2.99 5.42 7.85
CA MET A 215 -1.61 4.96 7.78
C MET A 215 -1.51 3.48 8.14
N SER A 216 -2.10 3.08 9.27
CA SER A 216 -2.12 1.67 9.69
C SER A 216 -2.71 0.78 8.60
N PHE A 217 -3.86 1.16 8.04
CA PHE A 217 -4.47 0.41 6.95
C PHE A 217 -3.60 0.37 5.69
N SER A 218 -3.02 1.52 5.29
CA SER A 218 -2.15 1.61 4.12
C SER A 218 -0.84 0.85 4.29
N PHE A 219 -0.44 0.54 5.51
CA PHE A 219 0.72 -0.28 5.81
C PHE A 219 0.38 -1.77 5.92
N VAL A 220 -0.69 -2.10 6.61
CA VAL A 220 -1.14 -3.49 6.78
C VAL A 220 -1.55 -4.11 5.44
N LEU A 221 -2.19 -3.36 4.55
CA LEU A 221 -2.66 -3.89 3.27
C LEU A 221 -1.51 -4.42 2.38
N PRO A 222 -0.40 -3.68 2.15
CA PRO A 222 0.76 -4.21 1.43
C PRO A 222 1.41 -5.42 2.11
N LEU A 223 1.39 -5.49 3.46
CA LEU A 223 1.89 -6.66 4.19
C LEU A 223 1.02 -7.90 3.95
N LEU A 224 -0.30 -7.73 3.97
CA LEU A 224 -1.24 -8.81 3.61
C LEU A 224 -1.05 -9.23 2.14
N PHE A 225 -0.84 -8.27 1.24
CA PHE A 225 -0.57 -8.56 -0.16
C PHE A 225 0.76 -9.31 -0.34
N LEU A 226 1.80 -8.94 0.38
CA LEU A 226 3.08 -9.67 0.40
C LEU A 226 2.86 -11.13 0.85
N SER A 227 2.14 -11.34 1.96
CA SER A 227 1.83 -12.67 2.47
C SER A 227 1.00 -13.49 1.48
N PHE A 228 0.02 -12.87 0.83
CA PHE A 228 -0.77 -13.50 -0.21
C PHE A 228 0.09 -13.87 -1.42
N THR A 229 0.96 -12.98 -1.88
CA THR A 229 1.83 -13.22 -3.04
C THR A 229 2.78 -14.39 -2.79
N THR A 230 3.41 -14.46 -1.63
CA THR A 230 4.30 -15.57 -1.26
C THR A 230 3.54 -16.90 -1.13
N TRP A 231 2.37 -16.87 -0.51
CA TRP A 231 1.48 -18.03 -0.48
C TRP A 231 1.08 -18.48 -1.90
N PHE A 232 0.68 -17.54 -2.75
CA PHE A 232 0.29 -17.82 -4.13
C PHE A 232 1.45 -18.40 -4.96
N VAL A 233 2.67 -17.90 -4.80
CA VAL A 233 3.85 -18.47 -5.49
C VAL A 233 4.08 -19.91 -5.06
N ASN A 234 4.06 -20.20 -3.76
CA ASN A 234 4.34 -21.52 -3.24
C ASN A 234 3.22 -22.53 -3.54
N TYR A 235 1.97 -22.17 -3.32
CA TYR A 235 0.82 -23.07 -3.44
C TYR A 235 0.04 -22.83 -4.72
N GLY A 236 -0.08 -21.58 -5.16
CA GLY A 236 -0.80 -21.19 -6.35
C GLY A 236 -0.07 -21.58 -7.63
N LEU A 237 1.19 -21.22 -7.76
CA LEU A 237 2.05 -21.57 -8.91
C LEU A 237 2.82 -22.87 -8.70
N ALA A 238 2.75 -23.47 -7.51
CA ALA A 238 3.50 -24.68 -7.12
C ALA A 238 5.03 -24.54 -7.33
N ILE A 239 5.55 -23.32 -7.18
CA ILE A 239 6.99 -23.04 -7.22
C ILE A 239 7.48 -23.04 -5.77
N PRO A 240 8.28 -24.02 -5.34
CA PRO A 240 8.72 -24.13 -3.94
C PRO A 240 9.83 -23.10 -3.67
N VAL A 241 9.44 -21.86 -3.41
CA VAL A 241 10.38 -20.82 -2.97
C VAL A 241 10.38 -20.78 -1.45
N GLY A 242 11.54 -20.96 -0.85
CA GLY A 242 11.70 -20.95 0.61
C GLY A 242 11.65 -19.52 1.19
N PHE A 243 10.48 -18.89 1.16
CA PHE A 243 10.28 -17.57 1.79
C PHE A 243 10.40 -17.70 3.31
N ASN A 244 11.49 -17.23 3.88
CA ASN A 244 11.76 -17.27 5.31
C ASN A 244 11.44 -15.94 6.00
N THR A 245 11.48 -15.92 7.34
CA THR A 245 11.18 -14.74 8.16
C THR A 245 12.11 -13.56 7.88
N VAL A 246 13.38 -13.81 7.49
CA VAL A 246 14.34 -12.74 7.15
C VAL A 246 13.94 -12.03 5.84
N PHE A 247 13.44 -12.80 4.86
CA PHE A 247 12.87 -12.23 3.63
C PHE A 247 11.71 -11.26 3.94
N TYR A 248 10.76 -11.70 4.76
CA TYR A 248 9.64 -10.84 5.15
C TYR A 248 10.11 -9.60 5.91
N ALA A 249 11.12 -9.74 6.75
CA ALA A 249 11.69 -8.64 7.53
C ALA A 249 12.30 -7.54 6.64
N SER A 250 13.03 -7.90 5.58
CA SER A 250 13.58 -6.94 4.62
C SER A 250 12.47 -6.21 3.86
N MET A 251 11.50 -6.97 3.34
CA MET A 251 10.35 -6.42 2.60
C MET A 251 9.50 -5.46 3.44
N VAL A 252 9.30 -5.76 4.72
CA VAL A 252 8.57 -4.87 5.65
C VAL A 252 9.27 -3.53 5.79
N GLY A 253 10.60 -3.53 5.88
CA GLY A 253 11.40 -2.31 5.92
C GLY A 253 11.18 -1.45 4.68
N PHE A 254 11.19 -2.05 3.50
CA PHE A 254 10.93 -1.36 2.23
C PHE A 254 9.51 -0.80 2.15
N ILE A 255 8.49 -1.58 2.48
CA ILE A 255 7.08 -1.16 2.46
C ILE A 255 6.83 0.02 3.40
N GLY A 256 7.53 0.08 4.52
CA GLY A 256 7.40 1.14 5.52
C GLY A 256 7.63 2.55 4.99
N VAL A 257 8.40 2.70 3.93
CA VAL A 257 8.71 4.01 3.29
C VAL A 257 7.45 4.78 2.87
N MET A 258 6.43 4.09 2.42
CA MET A 258 5.17 4.74 2.02
C MET A 258 4.53 5.53 3.18
N MET A 259 4.74 5.08 4.42
CA MET A 259 4.23 5.75 5.62
C MET A 259 4.91 7.09 5.86
N TYR A 260 6.23 7.20 5.61
CA TYR A 260 6.96 8.45 5.75
C TYR A 260 6.48 9.52 4.75
N SER A 261 6.19 9.12 3.53
CA SER A 261 5.61 10.02 2.52
C SER A 261 4.28 10.61 2.98
N TRP A 262 3.45 9.83 3.69
CA TRP A 262 2.19 10.31 4.27
C TRP A 262 2.40 11.33 5.38
N LEU A 263 3.42 11.17 6.23
CA LEU A 263 3.74 12.13 7.28
C LEU A 263 4.13 13.50 6.70
N ASN A 264 4.85 13.52 5.59
CA ASN A 264 5.22 14.75 4.91
C ASN A 264 4.03 15.50 4.30
N ASN A 265 2.91 14.80 4.04
CA ASN A 265 1.70 15.39 3.47
C ASN A 265 0.77 16.06 4.51
N ILE A 266 1.08 15.98 5.80
CA ILE A 266 0.24 16.56 6.86
C ILE A 266 0.41 18.08 6.91
N ASP A 267 1.63 18.57 6.71
CA ASP A 267 1.98 19.98 6.85
C ASP A 267 2.55 20.58 5.56
N LEU A 268 2.34 21.88 5.39
CA LEU A 268 3.03 22.69 4.39
C LEU A 268 4.43 23.07 4.92
N ALA A 269 5.46 22.76 4.12
CA ALA A 269 6.84 23.12 4.46
C ALA A 269 7.04 24.63 4.72
N GLU A 270 6.22 25.47 4.10
CA GLU A 270 6.24 26.92 4.21
C GLU A 270 5.97 27.43 5.64
N TYR A 271 5.15 26.73 6.42
CA TYR A 271 4.90 27.09 7.82
C TYR A 271 6.15 27.04 8.69
N TYR A 272 7.10 26.20 8.34
CA TYR A 272 8.31 26.03 9.13
C TYR A 272 9.33 27.15 8.92
N SER A 273 9.20 27.93 7.84
CA SER A 273 10.01 29.13 7.62
C SER A 273 9.70 30.24 8.63
N LEU A 274 8.51 30.21 9.24
CA LEU A 274 8.07 31.20 10.24
C LEU A 274 8.45 30.84 11.68
N ILE A 275 9.00 29.64 11.89
CA ILE A 275 9.35 29.14 13.23
C ILE A 275 10.86 28.97 13.31
N PRO A 276 11.51 29.30 14.45
CA PRO A 276 12.96 29.16 14.61
C PRO A 276 13.38 27.71 14.77
N VAL A 277 13.12 26.89 13.75
CA VAL A 277 13.39 25.45 13.71
C VAL A 277 14.16 25.12 12.45
N THR A 278 15.24 24.35 12.57
CA THR A 278 16.02 23.93 11.42
C THR A 278 15.40 22.69 10.73
N VAL A 279 15.52 22.61 9.41
CA VAL A 279 15.03 21.50 8.61
C VAL A 279 15.53 20.14 9.15
N PRO A 280 16.82 19.97 9.51
CA PRO A 280 17.29 18.70 10.07
C PRO A 280 16.61 18.31 11.39
N GLN A 281 16.24 19.27 12.24
CA GLN A 281 15.51 18.99 13.48
C GLN A 281 14.12 18.44 13.19
N LEU A 282 13.42 19.01 12.21
CA LEU A 282 12.11 18.52 11.78
C LEU A 282 12.19 17.11 11.18
N ILE A 283 13.16 16.87 10.30
CA ILE A 283 13.35 15.55 9.69
C ILE A 283 13.64 14.50 10.78
N LYS A 284 14.52 14.78 11.74
CA LYS A 284 14.80 13.87 12.86
C LYS A 284 13.56 13.53 13.67
N VAL A 285 12.71 14.51 13.95
CA VAL A 285 11.45 14.28 14.66
C VAL A 285 10.49 13.42 13.83
N ARG A 286 10.33 13.70 12.55
CA ARG A 286 9.47 12.92 11.65
C ARG A 286 9.94 11.50 11.48
N VAL A 287 11.24 11.27 11.30
CA VAL A 287 11.81 9.92 11.26
C VAL A 287 11.53 9.16 12.56
N ALA A 288 11.72 9.80 13.72
CA ALA A 288 11.44 9.15 15.00
C ALA A 288 9.93 8.88 15.20
N VAL A 289 9.05 9.78 14.79
CA VAL A 289 7.59 9.55 14.80
C VAL A 289 7.21 8.41 13.85
N PHE A 290 7.81 8.36 12.66
CA PHE A 290 7.63 7.25 11.73
C PHE A 290 7.99 5.92 12.38
N LEU A 291 9.17 5.82 13.00
CA LEU A 291 9.59 4.59 13.67
C LEU A 291 8.63 4.19 14.80
N VAL A 292 8.18 5.12 15.63
CA VAL A 292 7.20 4.83 16.68
C VAL A 292 5.88 4.28 16.14
N LEU A 293 5.42 4.77 14.97
CA LEU A 293 4.17 4.33 14.37
C LEU A 293 4.30 2.97 13.65
N THR A 294 5.44 2.72 13.00
CA THR A 294 5.62 1.54 12.14
C THR A 294 6.21 0.34 12.87
N LEU A 295 7.13 0.56 13.81
CA LEU A 295 7.85 -0.55 14.49
C LEU A 295 6.91 -1.54 15.19
N GLY A 296 5.85 -1.06 15.84
CA GLY A 296 4.88 -1.93 16.50
C GLY A 296 4.18 -2.87 15.52
N ILE A 297 3.72 -2.34 14.38
CA ILE A 297 3.02 -3.13 13.35
C ILE A 297 4.00 -4.08 12.67
N SER A 298 5.19 -3.58 12.29
CA SER A 298 6.23 -4.36 11.63
C SER A 298 6.72 -5.52 12.50
N ALA A 299 7.02 -5.24 13.77
CA ALA A 299 7.47 -6.28 14.72
C ALA A 299 6.39 -7.34 14.94
N SER A 300 5.12 -6.92 15.12
CA SER A 300 4.01 -7.86 15.26
C SER A 300 3.83 -8.75 14.03
N PHE A 301 4.02 -8.20 12.84
CA PHE A 301 3.94 -8.95 11.59
C PHE A 301 5.11 -9.97 11.49
N VAL A 302 6.36 -9.53 11.72
CA VAL A 302 7.54 -10.40 11.66
C VAL A 302 7.46 -11.52 12.70
N VAL A 303 7.01 -11.21 13.94
CA VAL A 303 6.78 -12.22 14.98
C VAL A 303 5.71 -13.22 14.55
N GLY A 304 4.58 -12.72 13.97
CA GLY A 304 3.52 -13.59 13.49
C GLY A 304 4.00 -14.55 12.39
N ILE A 305 4.75 -14.04 11.40
CA ILE A 305 5.34 -14.87 10.33
C ILE A 305 6.34 -15.87 10.89
N SER A 306 7.19 -15.46 11.84
CA SER A 306 8.18 -16.33 12.47
C SER A 306 7.53 -17.52 13.18
N ILE A 307 6.39 -17.31 13.84
CA ILE A 307 5.60 -18.38 14.46
C ILE A 307 4.95 -19.28 13.41
N LEU A 308 4.38 -18.69 12.33
CA LEU A 308 3.72 -19.45 11.27
C LEU A 308 4.69 -20.32 10.46
N ASN A 309 5.94 -19.88 10.32
CA ASN A 309 6.99 -20.60 9.58
C ASN A 309 7.82 -21.54 10.48
N ASP A 310 7.54 -21.60 11.79
CA ASP A 310 8.35 -22.35 12.77
C ASP A 310 9.83 -21.88 12.84
N GLU A 311 10.08 -20.59 12.56
CA GLU A 311 11.41 -19.99 12.46
C GLU A 311 11.74 -19.05 13.64
N VAL A 312 11.24 -19.35 14.83
CA VAL A 312 11.44 -18.50 16.04
C VAL A 312 12.92 -18.32 16.40
N GLY A 313 13.77 -19.30 16.06
CA GLY A 313 15.21 -19.19 16.27
C GLY A 313 15.88 -18.02 15.51
N TYR A 314 15.31 -17.61 14.39
CA TYR A 314 15.82 -16.48 13.58
C TYR A 314 15.12 -15.14 13.88
N LEU A 315 14.24 -15.11 14.88
CA LEU A 315 13.43 -13.92 15.19
C LEU A 315 14.29 -12.70 15.51
N TRP A 316 15.35 -12.87 16.31
CA TRP A 316 16.25 -11.77 16.67
C TRP A 316 16.93 -11.15 15.45
N LEU A 317 17.40 -11.99 14.51
CA LEU A 317 18.01 -11.57 13.27
C LEU A 317 16.99 -10.82 12.40
N SER A 318 15.80 -11.40 12.23
CA SER A 318 14.72 -10.82 11.43
C SER A 318 14.26 -9.47 11.97
N LEU A 319 14.15 -9.31 13.29
CA LEU A 319 13.83 -8.03 13.91
C LEU A 319 14.93 -6.99 13.69
N THR A 320 16.20 -7.41 13.74
CA THR A 320 17.34 -6.52 13.46
C THR A 320 17.32 -6.08 11.99
N VAL A 321 17.17 -7.00 11.05
CA VAL A 321 17.06 -6.70 9.61
C VAL A 321 15.90 -5.75 9.36
N MET A 322 14.72 -6.04 9.91
CA MET A 322 13.54 -5.17 9.78
C MET A 322 13.81 -3.74 10.28
N PHE A 323 14.44 -3.61 11.44
CA PHE A 323 14.74 -2.30 12.02
C PHE A 323 15.73 -1.51 11.16
N VAL A 324 16.83 -2.16 10.76
CA VAL A 324 17.89 -1.51 9.96
C VAL A 324 17.39 -1.14 8.59
N THR A 325 16.67 -2.03 7.90
CA THR A 325 16.08 -1.72 6.59
C THR A 325 15.05 -0.60 6.68
N SER A 326 14.17 -0.61 7.69
CA SER A 326 13.20 0.49 7.91
C SER A 326 13.89 1.83 8.15
N LEU A 327 14.96 1.84 8.95
CA LEU A 327 15.72 3.04 9.25
C LEU A 327 16.46 3.55 8.00
N TYR A 328 17.14 2.66 7.28
CA TYR A 328 17.85 3.00 6.06
C TYR A 328 16.91 3.61 5.01
N MET A 329 15.82 2.90 4.72
CA MET A 329 14.86 3.32 3.70
C MET A 329 14.25 4.69 4.01
N VAL A 330 13.88 4.95 5.27
CA VAL A 330 13.33 6.25 5.65
C VAL A 330 14.38 7.35 5.60
N LEU A 331 15.64 7.07 5.92
CA LEU A 331 16.73 8.06 5.82
C LEU A 331 17.05 8.40 4.37
N VAL A 332 17.11 7.41 3.47
CA VAL A 332 17.28 7.63 2.02
C VAL A 332 16.13 8.48 1.49
N LEU A 333 14.89 8.15 1.83
CA LEU A 333 13.76 8.95 1.40
C LEU A 333 13.79 10.36 1.95
N ALA A 334 14.09 10.53 3.24
CA ALA A 334 14.21 11.84 3.88
C ALA A 334 15.33 12.68 3.25
N TYR A 335 16.44 12.06 2.86
CA TYR A 335 17.53 12.73 2.15
C TYR A 335 17.09 13.22 0.77
N LEU A 336 16.38 12.39 0.00
CA LEU A 336 15.97 12.72 -1.37
C LEU A 336 14.80 13.70 -1.44
N THR A 337 13.83 13.60 -0.52
CA THR A 337 12.59 14.41 -0.55
C THR A 337 12.63 15.61 0.40
N GLY A 338 13.42 15.55 1.46
CA GLY A 338 13.43 16.54 2.52
C GLY A 338 12.04 16.67 3.17
N LEU A 339 11.51 17.91 3.18
CA LEU A 339 10.15 18.22 3.67
C LEU A 339 9.13 18.40 2.54
N ARG A 340 9.52 18.18 1.28
CA ARG A 340 8.61 18.34 0.14
C ARG A 340 7.51 17.29 0.17
N THR A 341 6.29 17.76 -0.04
CA THR A 341 5.11 16.90 -0.10
C THR A 341 4.96 16.29 -1.49
N ASN A 342 4.52 15.02 -1.56
CA ASN A 342 4.16 14.32 -2.81
C ASN A 342 5.26 14.18 -3.88
N THR A 343 6.52 14.50 -3.59
CA THR A 343 7.59 14.42 -4.60
C THR A 343 8.02 13.00 -4.89
N PHE A 344 7.89 12.08 -3.94
CA PHE A 344 8.40 10.71 -4.07
C PHE A 344 7.80 9.94 -5.26
N LEU A 345 6.46 10.00 -5.44
CA LEU A 345 5.78 9.26 -6.50
C LEU A 345 5.64 10.05 -7.81
N PHE A 346 5.75 11.38 -7.75
CA PHE A 346 5.46 12.24 -8.90
C PHE A 346 6.70 12.86 -9.54
N ASP A 347 7.86 12.76 -8.88
CA ASP A 347 9.16 13.19 -9.44
C ASP A 347 9.95 11.94 -9.87
N THR A 348 10.02 11.73 -11.18
CA THR A 348 10.71 10.57 -11.77
C THR A 348 12.19 10.52 -11.42
N SER A 349 12.86 11.66 -11.24
CA SER A 349 14.27 11.74 -10.86
C SER A 349 14.47 11.26 -9.41
N ILE A 350 13.58 11.67 -8.50
CA ILE A 350 13.61 11.22 -7.10
C ILE A 350 13.29 9.73 -7.03
N LEU A 351 12.28 9.27 -7.76
CA LEU A 351 11.89 7.86 -7.81
C LEU A 351 13.04 6.99 -8.35
N ALA A 352 13.70 7.41 -9.43
CA ALA A 352 14.83 6.67 -9.99
C ALA A 352 16.02 6.60 -9.02
N ARG A 353 16.40 7.72 -8.39
CA ARG A 353 17.48 7.75 -7.38
C ARG A 353 17.13 6.87 -6.17
N PHE A 354 15.90 6.96 -5.69
CA PHE A 354 15.44 6.11 -4.59
C PHE A 354 15.49 4.64 -4.99
N SER A 355 15.02 4.27 -6.19
CA SER A 355 15.06 2.89 -6.67
C SER A 355 16.49 2.35 -6.72
N VAL A 356 17.45 3.12 -7.21
CA VAL A 356 18.86 2.69 -7.24
C VAL A 356 19.43 2.53 -5.82
N MET A 357 19.18 3.49 -4.92
CA MET A 357 19.72 3.46 -3.57
C MET A 357 19.07 2.40 -2.68
N SER A 358 17.78 2.09 -2.89
CA SER A 358 17.04 1.13 -2.08
C SER A 358 17.07 -0.29 -2.65
N PHE A 359 16.99 -0.42 -3.98
CA PHE A 359 16.88 -1.71 -4.66
C PHE A 359 18.12 -2.59 -4.45
N LEU A 360 19.31 -2.01 -4.57
CA LEU A 360 20.54 -2.79 -4.45
C LEU A 360 20.73 -3.43 -3.07
N PRO A 361 20.65 -2.69 -1.95
CA PRO A 361 20.72 -3.29 -0.62
C PRO A 361 19.61 -4.30 -0.33
N ASP A 362 18.37 -4.00 -0.77
CA ASP A 362 17.23 -4.86 -0.51
C ASP A 362 17.32 -6.17 -1.29
N VAL A 363 17.69 -6.14 -2.56
CA VAL A 363 17.95 -7.34 -3.38
C VAL A 363 19.08 -8.18 -2.78
N CYS A 364 20.16 -7.56 -2.31
CA CYS A 364 21.25 -8.29 -1.64
C CYS A 364 20.73 -8.99 -0.38
N LEU A 365 19.96 -8.32 0.46
CA LEU A 365 19.36 -8.90 1.67
C LEU A 365 18.38 -10.04 1.34
N VAL A 366 17.56 -9.86 0.29
CA VAL A 366 16.63 -10.89 -0.18
C VAL A 366 17.37 -12.12 -0.68
N ILE A 367 18.40 -11.96 -1.51
CA ILE A 367 19.22 -13.08 -1.99
C ILE A 367 19.89 -13.80 -0.81
N LEU A 368 20.47 -13.05 0.12
CA LEU A 368 21.10 -13.62 1.32
C LEU A 368 20.09 -14.33 2.21
N SER A 369 18.84 -13.87 2.26
CA SER A 369 17.81 -14.50 3.08
C SER A 369 17.50 -15.94 2.63
N PHE A 370 17.56 -16.23 1.33
CA PHE A 370 17.36 -17.58 0.81
C PHE A 370 18.50 -18.57 1.14
N SER A 371 19.61 -18.08 1.63
CA SER A 371 20.80 -18.87 1.98
C SER A 371 21.01 -19.04 3.50
N VAL A 372 20.03 -18.71 4.34
CA VAL A 372 20.16 -18.59 5.81
C VAL A 372 20.58 -19.89 6.52
N ASN A 373 20.56 -21.03 5.83
CA ASN A 373 20.94 -22.32 6.43
C ASN A 373 22.46 -22.54 6.55
N THR A 374 23.29 -21.58 6.14
CA THR A 374 24.76 -21.69 6.22
C THR A 374 25.33 -20.66 7.22
N GLU A 375 26.32 -21.07 8.03
CA GLU A 375 26.95 -20.17 9.03
C GLU A 375 27.51 -18.90 8.40
N TRP A 376 28.04 -18.98 7.18
CA TRP A 376 28.55 -17.85 6.42
C TRP A 376 27.48 -16.81 6.07
N THR A 377 26.24 -17.23 5.88
CA THR A 377 25.15 -16.34 5.54
C THR A 377 24.77 -15.43 6.72
N PHE A 378 24.85 -15.92 7.95
CA PHE A 378 24.65 -15.08 9.13
C PHE A 378 25.69 -13.97 9.21
N ALA A 379 26.97 -14.30 8.93
CA ALA A 379 28.03 -13.31 8.90
C ALA A 379 27.83 -12.27 7.77
N LEU A 380 27.41 -12.71 6.58
CA LEU A 380 27.13 -11.82 5.45
C LEU A 380 25.92 -10.92 5.68
N ILE A 381 24.85 -11.44 6.29
CA ILE A 381 23.71 -10.63 6.69
C ILE A 381 24.12 -9.61 7.77
N GLY A 382 24.93 -10.03 8.73
CA GLY A 382 25.49 -9.14 9.75
C GLY A 382 26.31 -8.00 9.12
N ILE A 383 27.16 -8.31 8.15
CA ILE A 383 27.95 -7.31 7.40
C ILE A 383 27.03 -6.40 6.59
N ALA A 384 26.03 -6.94 5.88
CA ALA A 384 25.08 -6.15 5.12
C ALA A 384 24.30 -5.18 6.01
N VAL A 385 23.87 -5.64 7.20
CA VAL A 385 23.18 -4.80 8.19
C VAL A 385 24.07 -3.67 8.72
N VAL A 386 25.38 -3.90 8.86
CA VAL A 386 26.33 -2.87 9.30
C VAL A 386 26.65 -1.87 8.20
N LEU A 387 26.67 -2.31 6.93
CA LEU A 387 26.94 -1.44 5.78
C LEU A 387 25.77 -0.56 5.37
N VAL A 388 24.53 -0.95 5.71
CA VAL A 388 23.30 -0.20 5.53
C VAL A 388 23.09 0.78 6.68
#